data_9e70741f44e0c2b96f6714cdc21dd6c1
#
_entry.id   9e70741f44e0c2b96f6714cdc21dd6c1
#
_cell.length_a   1.000
_cell.length_b   1.000
_cell.length_c   1.000
_cell.angle_alpha   90.00
_cell.angle_beta   90.00
_cell.angle_gamma   90.00
#
_symmetry.space_group_name_H-M   'P 1'
#
loop_
_entity.id
_entity.type
_entity.pdbx_description
1 polymer ?
#
loop_
_entity_poly.entity_id
_entity_poly.type
_entity_poly.pdbx_seq_one_letter_code
_entity_poly.pdbx_strand_id
1 'polypeptide(L)'
;PSRRGMDATPANDPRRELEVLMASQCPLVLIETREEARAIDVVRGASLRVHRSRGWPIFQWTLTDGLTRIDLEVEGPAGTTLAAGGGAQRTIADPEALLRRIKGTASPGIYLLLDFHPFLDSPLHVRLIKDIAQSHGAAARTLVFVSHELKLPVELEHLAARLPLQLPGKPERQMIVMRAIEEWTDPHQGKAPLVDPRAAAALADNLA
;
A
#
# COMPACT_ATOMS: atom_id res chain seq x y z
N PRO A 1 -3.69 -46.59 7.01
CA PRO A 1 -3.28 -45.41 7.76
C PRO A 1 -2.93 -44.31 6.80
N SER A 2 -3.89 -43.37 6.64
CA SER A 2 -3.82 -42.21 5.73
C SER A 2 -2.78 -41.23 6.27
N ARG A 3 -1.75 -40.96 5.47
CA ARG A 3 -0.89 -39.80 5.66
C ARG A 3 -1.68 -38.55 5.28
N ARG A 4 -2.09 -37.79 6.30
CA ARG A 4 -2.58 -36.41 6.10
C ARG A 4 -1.48 -35.63 5.41
N GLY A 5 -1.83 -34.99 4.29
CA GLY A 5 -0.98 -34.03 3.62
C GLY A 5 -0.57 -32.95 4.60
N MET A 6 0.71 -32.66 4.62
CA MET A 6 1.25 -31.47 5.30
C MET A 6 0.66 -30.27 4.58
N ASP A 7 -0.25 -29.57 5.26
CA ASP A 7 -0.72 -28.26 4.84
C ASP A 7 0.51 -27.35 4.69
N ALA A 8 0.80 -26.99 3.46
CA ALA A 8 1.73 -25.92 3.18
C ALA A 8 1.20 -24.68 3.90
N THR A 9 1.92 -24.21 4.90
CA THR A 9 1.66 -22.91 5.54
C THR A 9 1.44 -21.90 4.42
N PRO A 10 0.29 -21.21 4.35
CA PRO A 10 0.07 -20.25 3.30
C PRO A 10 1.19 -19.20 3.37
N ALA A 11 1.86 -18.98 2.25
CA ALA A 11 2.84 -17.92 2.12
C ALA A 11 2.23 -16.63 2.71
N ASN A 12 3.01 -15.94 3.54
CA ASN A 12 2.61 -14.79 4.33
C ASN A 12 1.91 -13.76 3.44
N ASP A 13 0.57 -13.70 3.48
CA ASP A 13 -0.20 -12.71 2.68
C ASP A 13 0.07 -11.32 3.29
N PRO A 14 0.79 -10.43 2.58
CA PRO A 14 1.15 -9.12 3.13
C PRO A 14 -0.07 -8.26 3.45
N ARG A 15 -1.22 -8.50 2.79
CA ARG A 15 -2.49 -7.82 3.10
C ARG A 15 -2.99 -8.23 4.48
N ARG A 16 -2.92 -9.53 4.81
CA ARG A 16 -3.33 -10.04 6.11
C ARG A 16 -2.37 -9.60 7.21
N GLU A 17 -1.07 -9.57 6.93
CA GLU A 17 -0.09 -9.09 7.89
C GLU A 17 -0.31 -7.60 8.20
N LEU A 18 -0.54 -6.78 7.18
CA LEU A 18 -0.88 -5.36 7.37
C LEU A 18 -2.19 -5.19 8.14
N GLU A 19 -3.21 -6.01 7.86
CA GLU A 19 -4.47 -6.03 8.61
C GLU A 19 -4.23 -6.28 10.11
N VAL A 20 -3.38 -7.24 10.45
CA VAL A 20 -3.01 -7.54 11.84
C VAL A 20 -2.26 -6.37 12.48
N LEU A 21 -1.30 -5.75 11.77
CA LEU A 21 -0.58 -4.57 12.26
C LEU A 21 -1.53 -3.40 12.53
N MET A 22 -2.48 -3.16 11.66
CA MET A 22 -3.49 -2.10 11.85
C MET A 22 -4.44 -2.44 13.01
N ALA A 23 -4.87 -3.70 13.14
CA ALA A 23 -5.72 -4.15 14.23
C ALA A 23 -5.01 -4.08 15.60
N SER A 24 -3.69 -4.29 15.65
CA SER A 24 -2.86 -4.11 16.84
C SER A 24 -2.46 -2.66 17.10
N GLN A 25 -3.05 -1.73 16.37
CA GLN A 25 -2.81 -0.28 16.53
C GLN A 25 -1.34 0.14 16.32
N CYS A 26 -0.64 -0.53 15.39
CA CYS A 26 0.70 -0.13 15.00
C CYS A 26 0.66 1.22 14.25
N PRO A 27 1.27 2.29 14.79
CA PRO A 27 1.14 3.62 14.20
C PRO A 27 2.03 3.86 12.98
N LEU A 28 3.17 3.15 12.89
CA LEU A 28 4.12 3.30 11.80
C LEU A 28 4.37 1.94 11.14
N VAL A 29 4.21 1.88 9.82
CA VAL A 29 4.51 0.69 9.02
C VAL A 29 5.54 1.05 7.96
N LEU A 30 6.56 0.20 7.80
CA LEU A 30 7.64 0.37 6.83
C LEU A 30 7.53 -0.70 5.76
N ILE A 31 7.43 -0.29 4.51
CA ILE A 31 7.41 -1.16 3.34
C ILE A 31 8.60 -0.82 2.46
N GLU A 32 9.64 -1.65 2.51
CA GLU A 32 10.80 -1.50 1.64
C GLU A 32 10.54 -2.21 0.31
N THR A 33 10.32 -1.44 -0.74
CA THR A 33 10.06 -1.97 -2.08
C THR A 33 10.37 -0.94 -3.16
N ARG A 34 10.63 -1.42 -4.38
CA ARG A 34 10.64 -0.62 -5.61
C ARG A 34 9.32 -0.69 -6.36
N GLU A 35 8.40 -1.54 -5.90
CA GLU A 35 7.08 -1.77 -6.52
C GLU A 35 6.01 -0.95 -5.78
N GLU A 36 5.98 0.36 -5.97
CA GLU A 36 5.03 1.26 -5.30
C GLU A 36 3.57 0.86 -5.55
N ALA A 37 3.22 0.53 -6.80
CA ALA A 37 1.87 0.12 -7.15
C ALA A 37 1.40 -1.09 -6.32
N ARG A 38 2.29 -2.07 -6.13
CA ARG A 38 2.00 -3.26 -5.31
C ARG A 38 1.82 -2.91 -3.83
N ALA A 39 2.64 -1.99 -3.29
CA ALA A 39 2.48 -1.51 -1.92
C ALA A 39 1.11 -0.82 -1.75
N ILE A 40 0.71 0.02 -2.69
CA ILE A 40 -0.60 0.68 -2.70
C ILE A 40 -1.74 -0.34 -2.72
N ASP A 41 -1.66 -1.38 -3.57
CA ASP A 41 -2.67 -2.43 -3.66
C ASP A 41 -2.78 -3.26 -2.36
N VAL A 42 -1.65 -3.53 -1.70
CA VAL A 42 -1.63 -4.20 -0.40
C VAL A 42 -2.36 -3.36 0.64
N VAL A 43 -2.09 -2.06 0.70
CA VAL A 43 -2.72 -1.14 1.65
C VAL A 43 -4.22 -1.00 1.37
N ARG A 44 -4.62 -0.85 0.10
CA ARG A 44 -6.05 -0.82 -0.29
C ARG A 44 -6.77 -2.09 0.15
N GLY A 45 -6.19 -3.26 -0.14
CA GLY A 45 -6.77 -4.55 0.24
C GLY A 45 -6.90 -4.75 1.74
N ALA A 46 -5.92 -4.33 2.53
CA ALA A 46 -5.95 -4.40 3.98
C ALA A 46 -6.99 -3.44 4.59
N SER A 47 -7.07 -2.20 4.09
CA SER A 47 -8.04 -1.21 4.56
C SER A 47 -9.49 -1.69 4.47
N LEU A 48 -9.86 -2.35 3.37
CA LEU A 48 -11.21 -2.88 3.17
C LEU A 48 -11.59 -3.96 4.20
N ARG A 49 -10.61 -4.69 4.75
CA ARG A 49 -10.83 -5.76 5.72
C ARG A 49 -10.88 -5.28 7.16
N VAL A 50 -10.13 -4.25 7.51
CA VAL A 50 -10.06 -3.71 8.88
C VAL A 50 -11.38 -3.07 9.30
N HIS A 51 -12.11 -2.46 8.37
CA HIS A 51 -13.39 -1.81 8.67
C HIS A 51 -14.50 -2.38 7.78
N ARG A 52 -15.29 -3.29 8.32
CA ARG A 52 -16.31 -4.12 7.61
C ARG A 52 -17.35 -3.35 6.79
N SER A 53 -17.51 -2.05 6.97
CA SER A 53 -18.56 -1.28 6.29
C SER A 53 -18.07 -0.26 5.26
N ARG A 54 -16.86 0.32 5.41
CA ARG A 54 -16.38 1.38 4.50
C ARG A 54 -14.87 1.43 4.28
N GLY A 55 -14.07 0.64 5.00
CA GLY A 55 -12.62 0.82 5.03
C GLY A 55 -12.21 2.14 5.72
N TRP A 56 -10.93 2.31 5.98
CA TRP A 56 -10.38 3.60 6.39
C TRP A 56 -10.02 4.43 5.17
N PRO A 57 -10.19 5.76 5.21
CA PRO A 57 -9.73 6.62 4.12
C PRO A 57 -8.23 6.46 3.93
N ILE A 58 -7.82 6.34 2.67
CA ILE A 58 -6.42 6.17 2.29
C ILE A 58 -5.98 7.44 1.58
N PHE A 59 -4.91 8.02 2.10
CA PHE A 59 -4.26 9.19 1.52
C PHE A 59 -2.87 8.78 1.05
N GLN A 60 -2.49 9.22 -0.13
CA GLN A 60 -1.16 9.06 -0.68
C GLN A 60 -0.49 10.43 -0.76
N TRP A 61 0.77 10.48 -0.41
CA TRP A 61 1.58 11.67 -0.55
C TRP A 61 2.85 11.36 -1.35
N THR A 62 3.15 12.24 -2.28
CA THR A 62 4.43 12.33 -2.97
C THR A 62 4.92 13.77 -2.90
N LEU A 63 6.22 13.99 -3.07
CA LEU A 63 6.80 15.33 -3.10
C LEU A 63 6.28 16.14 -4.31
N THR A 64 5.91 15.47 -5.40
CA THR A 64 5.46 16.09 -6.65
C THR A 64 3.98 16.43 -6.66
N ASP A 65 3.15 15.50 -6.15
CA ASP A 65 1.68 15.65 -6.27
C ASP A 65 1.03 16.11 -4.96
N GLY A 66 1.80 16.06 -3.84
CA GLY A 66 1.29 16.37 -2.52
C GLY A 66 0.33 15.30 -1.99
N LEU A 67 -0.54 15.68 -1.06
CA LEU A 67 -1.47 14.76 -0.40
C LEU A 67 -2.76 14.60 -1.21
N THR A 68 -3.03 13.39 -1.66
CA THR A 68 -4.23 13.01 -2.42
C THR A 68 -4.97 11.86 -1.74
N ARG A 69 -6.28 11.80 -1.88
CA ARG A 69 -7.10 10.69 -1.38
C ARG A 69 -7.29 9.66 -2.48
N ILE A 70 -7.01 8.37 -2.19
CA ILE A 70 -6.95 7.30 -3.20
C ILE A 70 -7.93 6.13 -2.97
N ASP A 71 -8.72 6.15 -1.91
CA ASP A 71 -9.73 5.11 -1.62
C ASP A 71 -11.09 5.37 -2.32
N LEU A 72 -11.29 6.55 -2.88
CA LEU A 72 -12.47 6.90 -3.65
C LEU A 72 -12.10 6.89 -5.14
N GLU A 73 -12.57 5.88 -5.86
CA GLU A 73 -12.58 5.89 -7.31
C GLU A 73 -13.84 6.62 -7.78
N VAL A 74 -13.69 7.69 -8.52
CA VAL A 74 -14.78 8.34 -9.23
C VAL A 74 -14.67 7.93 -10.69
N GLU A 75 -15.66 7.21 -11.19
CA GLU A 75 -15.76 6.94 -12.61
C GLU A 75 -15.95 8.29 -13.34
N GLY A 76 -14.90 8.71 -14.02
CA GLY A 76 -14.94 9.86 -14.92
C GLY A 76 -15.65 9.53 -16.23
N PRO A 77 -16.10 10.54 -16.97
CA PRO A 77 -16.65 10.33 -18.31
C PRO A 77 -15.61 9.63 -19.20
N ALA A 78 -16.04 8.60 -19.94
CA ALA A 78 -15.24 7.76 -20.84
C ALA A 78 -14.34 6.71 -20.17
N GLY A 79 -14.68 6.17 -18.99
CA GLY A 79 -13.94 5.04 -18.39
C GLY A 79 -12.57 5.43 -17.84
N THR A 80 -12.31 6.71 -17.62
CA THR A 80 -11.10 7.19 -16.98
C THR A 80 -11.32 7.19 -15.47
N THR A 81 -10.58 6.37 -14.72
CA THR A 81 -10.60 6.39 -13.25
C THR A 81 -9.90 7.67 -12.79
N LEU A 82 -10.68 8.62 -12.30
CA LEU A 82 -10.15 9.83 -11.67
C LEU A 82 -10.12 9.60 -10.15
N ALA A 83 -8.97 9.77 -9.52
CA ALA A 83 -8.92 9.84 -8.07
C ALA A 83 -9.82 10.99 -7.61
N ALA A 84 -10.81 10.70 -6.75
CA ALA A 84 -11.72 11.71 -6.22
C ALA A 84 -11.00 12.64 -5.25
N GLY A 85 -10.33 13.62 -5.80
CA GLY A 85 -9.58 14.66 -5.09
C GLY A 85 -9.30 15.87 -5.98
N GLY A 86 -9.81 15.86 -7.22
CA GLY A 86 -9.59 16.91 -8.24
C GLY A 86 -10.36 18.22 -8.05
N GLY A 87 -10.74 18.58 -6.84
CA GLY A 87 -11.04 19.96 -6.52
C GLY A 87 -9.74 20.69 -6.20
N ALA A 88 -9.58 21.95 -6.61
CA ALA A 88 -8.42 22.81 -6.41
C ALA A 88 -8.02 23.02 -4.94
N GLN A 89 -7.88 21.95 -4.21
CA GLN A 89 -7.27 21.91 -2.89
C GLN A 89 -5.77 22.00 -3.14
N ARG A 90 -5.13 23.05 -2.67
CA ARG A 90 -3.67 23.19 -2.70
C ARG A 90 -3.08 21.88 -2.16
N THR A 91 -2.53 21.07 -3.03
CA THR A 91 -1.89 19.81 -2.69
C THR A 91 -0.73 20.13 -1.76
N ILE A 92 -0.75 19.57 -0.55
CA ILE A 92 0.28 19.80 0.45
C ILE A 92 1.49 18.95 0.04
N ALA A 93 2.42 19.56 -0.70
CA ALA A 93 3.66 18.90 -1.12
C ALA A 93 4.77 19.04 -0.06
N ASP A 94 4.77 20.14 0.71
CA ASP A 94 5.76 20.36 1.76
C ASP A 94 5.66 19.30 2.88
N PRO A 95 6.76 18.61 3.23
CA PRO A 95 6.77 17.53 4.23
C PRO A 95 6.35 17.98 5.63
N GLU A 96 6.77 19.19 6.05
CA GLU A 96 6.39 19.71 7.37
C GLU A 96 4.90 20.03 7.42
N ALA A 97 4.37 20.72 6.41
CA ALA A 97 2.96 21.05 6.31
C ALA A 97 2.09 19.78 6.26
N LEU A 98 2.55 18.73 5.55
CA LEU A 98 1.94 17.41 5.53
C LEU A 98 1.80 16.83 6.94
N LEU A 99 2.93 16.71 7.66
CA LEU A 99 2.94 16.11 9.00
C LEU A 99 2.10 16.91 10.00
N ARG A 100 2.14 18.26 9.93
CA ARG A 100 1.27 19.13 10.73
C ARG A 100 -0.20 18.92 10.39
N ARG A 101 -0.55 18.76 9.13
CA ARG A 101 -1.92 18.45 8.67
C ARG A 101 -2.39 17.12 9.23
N ILE A 102 -1.58 16.06 9.11
CA ILE A 102 -1.91 14.74 9.65
C ILE A 102 -2.08 14.81 11.17
N LYS A 103 -1.17 15.48 11.88
CA LYS A 103 -1.23 15.66 13.33
C LYS A 103 -2.52 16.36 13.78
N GLY A 104 -2.98 17.35 13.03
CA GLY A 104 -4.21 18.12 13.31
C GLY A 104 -5.51 17.39 12.90
N THR A 105 -5.44 16.25 12.21
CA THR A 105 -6.63 15.52 11.77
C THR A 105 -7.17 14.64 12.90
N ALA A 106 -8.43 14.79 13.27
CA ALA A 106 -9.07 13.99 14.31
C ALA A 106 -9.65 12.65 13.82
N SER A 107 -9.84 12.51 12.49
CA SER A 107 -10.42 11.31 11.90
C SER A 107 -9.37 10.24 11.67
N PRO A 108 -9.73 8.94 11.77
CA PRO A 108 -8.85 7.84 11.42
C PRO A 108 -8.50 7.87 9.93
N GLY A 109 -7.35 7.31 9.58
CA GLY A 109 -6.91 7.23 8.19
C GLY A 109 -5.55 6.57 8.04
N ILE A 110 -5.29 6.10 6.83
CA ILE A 110 -4.01 5.53 6.42
C ILE A 110 -3.33 6.56 5.50
N TYR A 111 -2.10 6.89 5.82
CA TYR A 111 -1.31 7.85 5.07
C TYR A 111 -0.10 7.15 4.49
N LEU A 112 -0.11 6.91 3.16
CA LEU A 112 1.03 6.38 2.43
C LEU A 112 1.97 7.54 2.07
N LEU A 113 3.18 7.45 2.56
CA LEU A 113 4.24 8.44 2.33
C LEU A 113 5.28 7.80 1.41
N LEU A 114 5.17 8.10 0.10
CA LEU A 114 6.09 7.58 -0.90
C LEU A 114 7.38 8.42 -0.89
N ASP A 115 8.51 7.72 -0.83
CA ASP A 115 9.85 8.32 -0.81
C ASP A 115 10.04 9.44 0.23
N PHE A 116 9.45 9.26 1.41
CA PHE A 116 9.60 10.21 2.52
C PHE A 116 10.97 10.09 3.23
N HIS A 117 11.77 9.05 2.92
CA HIS A 117 13.03 8.74 3.60
C HIS A 117 14.03 9.90 3.67
N PRO A 118 14.21 10.82 2.66
CA PRO A 118 15.17 11.91 2.76
C PRO A 118 14.79 12.95 3.82
N PHE A 119 13.52 12.98 4.24
CA PHE A 119 13.01 13.93 5.23
C PHE A 119 13.08 13.41 6.66
N LEU A 120 13.50 12.15 6.87
CA LEU A 120 13.67 11.54 8.18
C LEU A 120 14.91 12.02 8.91
N ASP A 121 15.83 12.73 8.24
CA ASP A 121 17.01 13.35 8.87
C ASP A 121 16.68 14.66 9.62
N SER A 122 15.49 15.23 9.40
CA SER A 122 15.04 16.45 10.07
C SER A 122 14.53 16.15 11.48
N PRO A 123 15.12 16.70 12.54
CA PRO A 123 14.64 16.50 13.92
C PRO A 123 13.18 16.94 14.12
N LEU A 124 12.75 17.96 13.36
CA LEU A 124 11.37 18.45 13.41
C LEU A 124 10.41 17.43 12.84
N HIS A 125 10.73 16.81 11.68
CA HIS A 125 9.91 15.77 11.09
C HIS A 125 9.84 14.54 11.98
N VAL A 126 10.97 14.09 12.54
CA VAL A 126 11.02 12.98 13.50
C VAL A 126 10.11 13.25 14.70
N ARG A 127 10.16 14.48 15.25
CA ARG A 127 9.31 14.86 16.37
C ARG A 127 7.83 14.86 16.00
N LEU A 128 7.46 15.38 14.84
CA LEU A 128 6.07 15.38 14.36
C LEU A 128 5.54 13.96 14.14
N ILE A 129 6.34 13.09 13.52
CA ILE A 129 6.01 11.67 13.32
C ILE A 129 5.79 10.98 14.67
N LYS A 130 6.68 11.20 15.63
CA LYS A 130 6.54 10.66 16.99
C LYS A 130 5.27 11.13 17.67
N ASP A 131 4.92 12.41 17.57
CA ASP A 131 3.69 12.96 18.13
C ASP A 131 2.43 12.33 17.50
N ILE A 132 2.43 12.13 16.17
CA ILE A 132 1.36 11.44 15.45
C ILE A 132 1.22 10.00 15.95
N ALA A 133 2.33 9.28 16.03
CA ALA A 133 2.36 7.90 16.48
C ALA A 133 1.88 7.73 17.93
N GLN A 134 2.33 8.59 18.84
CA GLN A 134 1.92 8.56 20.25
C GLN A 134 0.43 8.92 20.47
N SER A 135 -0.16 9.68 19.56
CA SER A 135 -1.58 10.02 19.59
C SER A 135 -2.49 9.03 18.84
N HIS A 136 -1.95 7.91 18.36
CA HIS A 136 -2.68 6.90 17.57
C HIS A 136 -3.92 6.35 18.29
N GLY A 137 -3.84 6.13 19.61
CA GLY A 137 -4.99 5.66 20.41
C GLY A 137 -6.17 6.61 20.43
N ALA A 138 -5.96 7.93 20.27
CA ALA A 138 -7.01 8.93 20.24
C ALA A 138 -7.58 9.15 18.83
N ALA A 139 -6.72 9.02 17.81
CA ALA A 139 -7.12 9.15 16.42
C ALA A 139 -6.26 8.17 15.59
N ALA A 140 -6.84 7.05 15.21
CA ALA A 140 -6.14 5.95 14.54
C ALA A 140 -5.59 6.40 13.16
N ARG A 141 -4.43 7.05 13.18
CA ARG A 141 -3.69 7.55 12.01
C ARG A 141 -2.46 6.70 11.81
N THR A 142 -2.51 5.79 10.85
CA THR A 142 -1.37 4.93 10.52
C THR A 142 -0.56 5.58 9.41
N LEU A 143 0.74 5.80 9.64
CA LEU A 143 1.68 6.23 8.62
C LEU A 143 2.34 4.99 8.01
N VAL A 144 2.25 4.86 6.70
CA VAL A 144 2.89 3.78 5.93
C VAL A 144 3.97 4.41 5.05
N PHE A 145 5.21 4.20 5.41
CA PHE A 145 6.36 4.66 4.61
C PHE A 145 6.68 3.61 3.55
N VAL A 146 6.74 4.05 2.31
CA VAL A 146 7.06 3.20 1.16
C VAL A 146 8.28 3.78 0.46
N SER A 147 9.36 3.03 0.35
CA SER A 147 10.55 3.42 -0.38
C SER A 147 11.46 2.22 -0.64
N HIS A 148 12.44 2.40 -1.52
CA HIS A 148 13.43 1.37 -1.83
C HIS A 148 14.41 1.09 -0.67
N GLU A 149 14.62 2.04 0.22
CA GLU A 149 15.45 1.93 1.42
C GLU A 149 14.84 2.79 2.54
N LEU A 150 14.67 2.21 3.73
CA LEU A 150 14.08 2.91 4.88
C LEU A 150 14.98 2.74 6.11
N LYS A 151 15.73 3.80 6.43
CA LYS A 151 16.45 3.94 7.70
C LYS A 151 15.62 4.80 8.64
N LEU A 152 15.12 4.18 9.68
CA LEU A 152 14.34 4.90 10.67
C LEU A 152 15.24 5.46 11.77
N PRO A 153 15.01 6.71 12.22
CA PRO A 153 15.65 7.21 13.45
C PRO A 153 15.32 6.32 14.64
N VAL A 154 16.28 6.11 15.53
CA VAL A 154 16.18 5.22 16.70
C VAL A 154 14.95 5.54 17.57
N GLU A 155 14.59 6.83 17.65
CA GLU A 155 13.44 7.33 18.41
C GLU A 155 12.10 6.83 17.89
N LEU A 156 12.03 6.35 16.65
CA LEU A 156 10.81 5.86 15.98
C LEU A 156 10.77 4.33 15.86
N GLU A 157 11.90 3.64 16.01
CA GLU A 157 12.01 2.19 15.78
C GLU A 157 11.01 1.38 16.62
N HIS A 158 10.85 1.74 17.89
CA HIS A 158 9.94 1.03 18.80
C HIS A 158 8.44 1.26 18.52
N LEU A 159 8.12 2.22 17.64
CA LEU A 159 6.75 2.54 17.20
C LEU A 159 6.41 1.95 15.83
N ALA A 160 7.38 1.31 15.19
CA ALA A 160 7.29 0.90 13.81
C ALA A 160 7.32 -0.63 13.65
N ALA A 161 6.61 -1.13 12.65
CA ALA A 161 6.73 -2.49 12.17
C ALA A 161 7.18 -2.50 10.70
N ARG A 162 8.04 -3.46 10.34
CA ARG A 162 8.42 -3.71 8.94
C ARG A 162 7.49 -4.74 8.32
N LEU A 163 6.94 -4.41 7.17
CA LEU A 163 6.15 -5.32 6.35
C LEU A 163 6.95 -5.69 5.11
N PRO A 164 7.53 -6.91 5.05
CA PRO A 164 8.29 -7.34 3.90
C PRO A 164 7.35 -7.66 2.73
N LEU A 165 7.51 -6.98 1.61
CA LEU A 165 6.88 -7.39 0.36
C LEU A 165 7.83 -8.35 -0.37
N GLN A 166 7.63 -9.64 -0.11
CA GLN A 166 8.35 -10.67 -0.86
C GLN A 166 7.94 -10.62 -2.33
N LEU A 167 8.91 -10.83 -3.22
CA LEU A 167 8.60 -10.99 -4.65
C LEU A 167 7.58 -12.12 -4.82
N PRO A 168 6.64 -11.98 -5.76
CA PRO A 168 5.62 -12.99 -5.97
C PRO A 168 6.26 -14.34 -6.29
N GLY A 169 5.83 -15.37 -5.59
CA GLY A 169 6.26 -16.75 -5.85
C GLY A 169 5.82 -17.21 -7.24
N LYS A 170 6.40 -18.32 -7.74
CA LYS A 170 6.05 -18.88 -9.05
C LYS A 170 4.53 -19.03 -9.28
N PRO A 171 3.73 -19.56 -8.32
CA PRO A 171 2.28 -19.67 -8.48
C PRO A 171 1.59 -18.30 -8.61
N GLU A 172 2.04 -17.33 -7.84
CA GLU A 172 1.48 -15.98 -7.84
C GLU A 172 1.81 -15.25 -9.14
N ARG A 173 3.04 -15.39 -9.67
CA ARG A 173 3.43 -14.86 -10.98
C ARG A 173 2.59 -15.46 -12.11
N GLN A 174 2.31 -16.77 -12.05
CA GLN A 174 1.43 -17.42 -13.02
C GLN A 174 0.01 -16.84 -12.97
N MET A 175 -0.54 -16.59 -11.78
CA MET A 175 -1.85 -15.94 -11.65
C MET A 175 -1.86 -14.51 -12.20
N ILE A 176 -0.79 -13.73 -11.97
CA ILE A 176 -0.63 -12.37 -12.53
C ILE A 176 -0.65 -12.41 -14.05
N VAL A 177 0.12 -13.32 -14.66
CA VAL A 177 0.16 -13.48 -16.13
C VAL A 177 -1.22 -13.89 -16.67
N MET A 178 -1.89 -14.85 -16.03
CA MET A 178 -3.22 -15.31 -16.47
C MET A 178 -4.25 -14.18 -16.37
N ARG A 179 -4.24 -13.41 -15.30
CA ARG A 179 -5.13 -12.26 -15.13
C ARG A 179 -4.88 -11.19 -16.19
N ALA A 180 -3.62 -10.88 -16.48
CA ALA A 180 -3.28 -9.93 -17.54
C ALA A 180 -3.78 -10.39 -18.92
N ILE A 181 -3.76 -11.70 -19.19
CA ILE A 181 -4.31 -12.29 -20.41
C ILE A 181 -5.84 -12.14 -20.44
N GLU A 182 -6.54 -12.38 -19.32
CA GLU A 182 -7.99 -12.21 -19.20
C GLU A 182 -8.39 -10.74 -19.40
N GLU A 183 -7.74 -9.81 -18.74
CA GLU A 183 -7.98 -8.37 -18.87
C GLU A 183 -7.71 -7.86 -20.30
N TRP A 184 -6.73 -8.45 -21.02
CA TRP A 184 -6.49 -8.12 -22.41
C TRP A 184 -7.56 -8.68 -23.34
N THR A 185 -8.15 -9.83 -23.00
CA THR A 185 -9.19 -10.50 -23.81
C THR A 185 -10.51 -9.72 -23.79
N ASP A 186 -10.87 -9.10 -22.69
CA ASP A 186 -12.15 -8.45 -22.45
C ASP A 186 -12.42 -7.26 -23.41
N PRO A 187 -11.51 -6.27 -23.58
CA PRO A 187 -11.70 -5.15 -24.52
C PRO A 187 -11.59 -5.57 -26.00
N HIS A 188 -11.10 -6.76 -26.29
CA HIS A 188 -10.92 -7.27 -27.66
C HIS A 188 -12.03 -8.25 -28.10
N GLN A 189 -13.24 -8.09 -27.59
CA GLN A 189 -14.43 -8.86 -27.96
C GLN A 189 -14.29 -10.38 -27.80
N GLY A 190 -13.68 -10.82 -26.72
CA GLY A 190 -13.52 -12.24 -26.41
C GLY A 190 -12.49 -12.99 -27.26
N LYS A 191 -11.72 -12.30 -28.08
CA LYS A 191 -10.57 -12.89 -28.76
C LYS A 191 -9.40 -13.01 -27.78
N ALA A 192 -9.28 -14.19 -27.16
CA ALA A 192 -8.08 -14.47 -26.37
C ALA A 192 -6.83 -14.37 -27.27
N PRO A 193 -5.74 -13.76 -26.78
CA PRO A 193 -4.47 -13.87 -27.45
C PRO A 193 -4.13 -15.35 -27.56
N LEU A 194 -3.62 -15.78 -28.72
CA LEU A 194 -3.05 -17.12 -28.89
C LEU A 194 -1.77 -17.22 -28.06
N VAL A 195 -1.95 -17.38 -26.75
CA VAL A 195 -0.83 -17.55 -25.81
C VAL A 195 -0.65 -19.05 -25.60
N ASP A 196 0.45 -19.59 -26.12
CA ASP A 196 0.85 -20.95 -25.78
C ASP A 196 1.02 -21.02 -24.23
N PRO A 197 0.36 -21.99 -23.55
CA PRO A 197 0.51 -22.17 -22.10
C PRO A 197 1.98 -22.33 -21.66
N ARG A 198 2.84 -22.87 -22.53
CA ARG A 198 4.28 -22.96 -22.29
C ARG A 198 4.97 -21.60 -22.34
N ALA A 199 4.55 -20.72 -23.25
CA ALA A 199 5.06 -19.37 -23.34
C ALA A 199 4.63 -18.52 -22.13
N ALA A 200 3.38 -18.67 -21.67
CA ALA A 200 2.89 -18.01 -20.46
C ALA A 200 3.65 -18.48 -19.20
N ALA A 201 3.93 -19.77 -19.08
CA ALA A 201 4.73 -20.31 -17.98
C ALA A 201 6.19 -19.81 -18.02
N ALA A 202 6.81 -19.78 -19.21
CA ALA A 202 8.16 -19.24 -19.40
C ALA A 202 8.22 -17.75 -19.07
N LEU A 203 7.21 -16.98 -19.44
CA LEU A 203 7.10 -15.56 -19.08
C LEU A 203 7.03 -15.39 -17.56
N ALA A 204 6.20 -16.17 -16.89
CA ALA A 204 6.10 -16.14 -15.42
C ALA A 204 7.40 -16.54 -14.72
N ASP A 205 8.20 -17.43 -15.31
CA ASP A 205 9.51 -17.83 -14.78
C ASP A 205 10.58 -16.74 -14.99
N ASN A 206 10.46 -15.91 -16.04
CA ASN A 206 11.39 -14.81 -16.34
C ASN A 206 11.05 -13.49 -15.63
N LEU A 207 9.92 -13.39 -14.92
CA LEU A 207 9.55 -12.24 -14.09
C LEU A 207 10.19 -12.27 -12.68
N ALA A 208 11.28 -13.00 -12.52
CA ALA A 208 12.00 -13.15 -11.25
C ALA A 208 13.07 -12.08 -11.05
#